data_ba922787cb560de852cef28628a13bbb
#
_entry.id   ba922787cb560de852cef28628a13bbb
#
_cell.length_a   1.000
_cell.length_b   1.000
_cell.length_c   1.000
_cell.angle_alpha   90.00
_cell.angle_beta   90.00
_cell.angle_gamma   90.00
#
_symmetry.space_group_name_H-M   'P 1'
#
loop_
_entity.id
_entity.type
_entity.pdbx_description
1 polymer ?
#
loop_
_entity_poly.entity_id
_entity_poly.type
_entity_poly.pdbx_seq_one_letter_code
_entity_poly.pdbx_strand_id
1 'polypeptide(L)'
;MITVYSKPLCHYCTMAKQWLEQNGFAYEEIRVDTNPEARQFLINEGHRTMPQLYHKGKLLVEGGGQALVRLDPKHVKELIGEVDVGDIQL
;
A
#
# COMPACT_ATOMS: atom_id res chain seq x y z
N MET A 1 -3.05 -5.54 7.76
CA MET A 1 -1.77 -5.48 7.03
C MET A 1 -2.00 -4.83 5.67
N ILE A 2 -1.08 -3.99 5.27
CA ILE A 2 -1.16 -3.32 3.98
C ILE A 2 -0.68 -4.27 2.88
N THR A 3 -1.35 -4.28 1.74
CA THR A 3 -0.92 -5.06 0.59
C THR A 3 -0.33 -4.11 -0.45
N VAL A 4 0.89 -4.37 -0.85
CA VAL A 4 1.57 -3.59 -1.89
C VAL A 4 1.65 -4.43 -3.16
N TYR A 5 0.92 -4.00 -4.17
CA TYR A 5 1.01 -4.63 -5.49
C TYR A 5 2.15 -3.97 -6.25
N SER A 6 3.10 -4.76 -6.71
CA SER A 6 4.31 -4.24 -7.31
C SER A 6 4.71 -5.00 -8.56
N LYS A 7 5.73 -4.49 -9.25
CA LYS A 7 6.32 -5.12 -10.43
C LYS A 7 7.84 -4.92 -10.39
N PRO A 8 8.59 -5.68 -11.19
CA PRO A 8 10.05 -5.49 -11.23
C PRO A 8 10.41 -4.15 -11.86
N LEU A 9 11.59 -3.65 -11.52
CA LEU A 9 12.13 -2.41 -12.07
C LEU A 9 11.20 -1.22 -11.85
N CYS A 10 10.59 -1.17 -10.68
CA CYS A 10 9.66 -0.12 -10.33
C CYS A 10 10.23 0.70 -9.18
N HIS A 11 10.71 1.89 -9.51
CA HIS A 11 11.31 2.79 -8.53
C HIS A 11 10.32 3.16 -7.42
N TYR A 12 9.11 3.51 -7.81
CA TYR A 12 8.10 3.91 -6.82
C TYR A 12 7.62 2.75 -5.98
N CYS A 13 7.69 1.52 -6.49
CA CYS A 13 7.39 0.34 -5.67
C CYS A 13 8.42 0.21 -4.56
N THR A 14 9.68 0.38 -4.89
CA THR A 14 10.77 0.35 -3.91
C THR A 14 10.60 1.46 -2.87
N MET A 15 10.30 2.66 -3.32
CA MET A 15 10.08 3.80 -2.43
C MET A 15 8.92 3.55 -1.48
N ALA A 16 7.83 3.00 -1.98
CA ALA A 16 6.66 2.71 -1.16
C ALA A 16 6.98 1.70 -0.07
N LYS A 17 7.67 0.63 -0.42
CA LYS A 17 8.05 -0.38 0.56
C LYS A 17 8.98 0.19 1.63
N GLN A 18 9.97 0.97 1.21
CA GLN A 18 10.90 1.61 2.15
C GLN A 18 10.15 2.56 3.09
N TRP A 19 9.24 3.34 2.55
CA TRP A 19 8.46 4.27 3.36
C TRP A 19 7.65 3.54 4.43
N LEU A 20 7.02 2.44 4.05
CA LEU A 20 6.26 1.63 4.99
C LEU A 20 7.15 1.05 6.08
N GLU A 21 8.30 0.53 5.68
CA GLU A 21 9.25 -0.05 6.63
C GLU A 21 9.78 0.99 7.60
N GLN A 22 10.14 2.16 7.10
CA GLN A 22 10.69 3.24 7.92
C GLN A 22 9.69 3.79 8.91
N ASN A 23 8.42 3.69 8.59
CA ASN A 23 7.36 4.21 9.45
C ASN A 23 6.67 3.11 10.28
N GLY A 24 7.23 1.91 10.28
CA GLY A 24 6.77 0.84 11.15
C GLY A 24 5.49 0.15 10.71
N PHE A 25 5.13 0.25 9.43
CA PHE A 25 3.94 -0.43 8.94
C PHE A 25 4.26 -1.84 8.48
N ALA A 26 3.43 -2.79 8.91
CA ALA A 26 3.50 -4.14 8.38
C ALA A 26 2.84 -4.18 7.01
N TYR A 27 3.45 -4.87 6.06
CA TYR A 27 2.88 -5.01 4.73
C TYR A 27 3.29 -6.34 4.11
N GLU A 28 2.53 -6.74 3.09
CA GLU A 28 2.93 -7.84 2.23
C GLU A 28 3.04 -7.32 0.81
N GLU A 29 3.96 -7.89 0.06
CA GLU A 29 4.17 -7.54 -1.33
C GLU A 29 3.62 -8.63 -2.24
N ILE A 30 2.83 -8.23 -3.23
CA ILE A 30 2.34 -9.16 -4.25
C ILE A 30 2.86 -8.67 -5.60
N ARG A 31 3.67 -9.49 -6.24
CA ARG A 31 4.25 -9.18 -7.56
C ARG A 31 3.26 -9.56 -8.65
N VAL A 32 2.80 -8.56 -9.39
CA VAL A 32 1.79 -8.80 -10.43
C VAL A 32 2.37 -9.49 -11.67
N ASP A 33 3.68 -9.44 -11.84
CA ASP A 33 4.32 -10.14 -12.94
C ASP A 33 4.31 -11.66 -12.76
N THR A 34 4.20 -12.14 -11.52
CA THR A 34 4.17 -13.56 -11.21
C THR A 34 2.83 -14.02 -10.64
N ASN A 35 1.85 -13.13 -10.55
CA ASN A 35 0.54 -13.45 -9.99
C ASN A 35 -0.55 -12.93 -10.93
N PRO A 36 -1.01 -13.76 -11.88
CA PRO A 36 -2.02 -13.33 -12.86
C PRO A 36 -3.33 -12.90 -12.25
N GLU A 37 -3.72 -13.52 -11.14
CA GLU A 37 -4.96 -13.16 -10.46
C GLU A 37 -4.90 -11.76 -9.89
N ALA A 38 -3.76 -11.42 -9.26
CA ALA A 38 -3.56 -10.08 -8.72
C ALA A 38 -3.54 -9.04 -9.84
N ARG A 39 -2.88 -9.37 -10.95
CA ARG A 39 -2.85 -8.49 -12.10
C ARG A 39 -4.25 -8.23 -12.63
N GLN A 40 -5.05 -9.28 -12.77
CA GLN A 40 -6.42 -9.15 -13.25
C GLN A 40 -7.27 -8.32 -12.30
N PHE A 41 -7.09 -8.53 -11.00
CA PHE A 41 -7.78 -7.73 -10.00
C PHE A 41 -7.51 -6.23 -10.19
N LEU A 42 -6.26 -5.85 -10.38
CA LEU A 42 -5.91 -4.45 -10.55
C LEU A 42 -6.44 -3.88 -11.86
N ILE A 43 -6.42 -4.67 -12.93
CA ILE A 43 -7.00 -4.25 -14.21
C ILE A 43 -8.49 -3.98 -14.04
N ASN A 44 -9.19 -4.87 -13.34
CA ASN A 44 -10.63 -4.71 -13.10
C ASN A 44 -10.93 -3.48 -12.25
N GLU A 45 -9.99 -3.10 -11.37
CA GLU A 45 -10.13 -1.89 -10.56
C GLU A 45 -9.73 -0.62 -11.31
N GLY A 46 -9.30 -0.75 -12.55
CA GLY A 46 -8.96 0.40 -13.38
C GLY A 46 -7.54 0.90 -13.22
N HIS A 47 -6.67 0.15 -12.58
CA HIS A 47 -5.28 0.59 -12.38
C HIS A 47 -4.41 0.27 -13.58
N ARG A 48 -3.50 1.17 -13.91
CA ARG A 48 -2.54 1.00 -15.00
C ARG A 48 -1.10 1.15 -14.53
N THR A 49 -0.90 1.54 -13.28
CA THR A 49 0.42 1.84 -12.73
C THR A 49 0.65 1.07 -11.45
N MET A 50 1.92 0.92 -11.11
CA MET A 50 2.35 0.34 -9.84
C MET A 50 3.22 1.37 -9.13
N PRO A 51 3.33 1.32 -7.82
CA PRO A 51 2.64 0.39 -6.91
C PRO A 51 1.19 0.78 -6.66
N GLN A 52 0.39 -0.20 -6.25
CA GLN A 52 -0.96 0.06 -5.73
C GLN A 52 -1.01 -0.49 -4.31
N LEU A 53 -1.58 0.27 -3.42
CA LEU A 53 -1.62 -0.07 -2.00
C LEU A 53 -3.06 -0.29 -1.57
N TYR A 54 -3.30 -1.44 -0.98
CA TYR A 54 -4.63 -1.84 -0.53
C TYR A 54 -4.60 -2.24 0.93
N HIS A 55 -5.75 -2.12 1.57
CA HIS A 55 -5.94 -2.58 2.94
C HIS A 55 -7.34 -3.15 3.05
N LYS A 56 -7.43 -4.42 3.42
CA LYS A 56 -8.70 -5.13 3.56
C LYS A 56 -9.58 -5.02 2.31
N GLY A 57 -8.95 -5.14 1.15
CA GLY A 57 -9.66 -5.14 -0.12
C GLY A 57 -10.02 -3.76 -0.65
N LYS A 58 -9.62 -2.70 0.04
CA LYS A 58 -9.93 -1.33 -0.38
C LYS A 58 -8.66 -0.57 -0.73
N LEU A 59 -8.75 0.26 -1.76
CA LEU A 59 -7.64 1.11 -2.14
C LEU A 59 -7.29 2.05 -0.99
N LEU A 60 -6.04 2.00 -0.56
CA LEU A 60 -5.59 2.78 0.57
C LEU A 60 -5.21 4.20 0.16
N VAL A 61 -4.50 4.33 -0.96
CA VAL A 61 -3.97 5.60 -1.41
C VAL A 61 -4.19 5.75 -2.91
N GLU A 62 -4.83 6.84 -3.32
CA GLU A 62 -4.92 7.17 -4.73
C GLU A 62 -3.61 7.82 -5.17
N GLY A 63 -3.12 7.43 -6.36
CA GLY A 63 -1.88 7.98 -6.89
C GLY A 63 -0.65 7.13 -6.60
N GLY A 64 -0.80 6.00 -5.94
CA GLY A 64 0.27 5.02 -5.76
C GLY A 64 1.41 5.50 -4.89
N GLY A 65 2.63 5.08 -5.23
CA GLY A 65 3.80 5.33 -4.39
C GLY A 65 4.15 6.79 -4.22
N GLN A 66 3.95 7.61 -5.25
CA GLN A 66 4.23 9.04 -5.15
C GLN A 66 3.33 9.71 -4.13
N ALA A 67 2.07 9.33 -4.10
CA ALA A 67 1.13 9.90 -3.15
C ALA A 67 1.43 9.42 -1.74
N LEU A 68 1.77 8.13 -1.60
CA LEU A 68 2.07 7.56 -0.30
C LEU A 68 3.18 8.29 0.42
N VAL A 69 4.30 8.52 -0.26
CA VAL A 69 5.48 9.10 0.40
C VAL A 69 5.29 10.56 0.79
N ARG A 70 4.23 11.18 0.32
CA ARG A 70 3.87 12.54 0.69
C ARG A 70 2.90 12.61 1.85
N LEU A 71 2.36 11.47 2.28
CA LEU A 71 1.41 11.45 3.38
C LEU A 71 2.11 11.46 4.73
N ASP A 72 1.39 11.99 5.71
CA ASP A 72 1.81 11.86 7.09
C ASP A 72 1.54 10.42 7.53
N PRO A 73 2.51 9.72 8.13
CA PRO A 73 2.28 8.36 8.63
C PRO A 73 1.07 8.25 9.57
N LYS A 74 0.78 9.28 10.33
CA LYS A 74 -0.40 9.29 11.20
C LYS A 74 -1.68 9.16 10.40
N HIS A 75 -1.74 9.84 9.25
CA HIS A 75 -2.90 9.78 8.38
C HIS A 75 -3.11 8.37 7.85
N VAL A 76 -2.02 7.69 7.46
CA VAL A 76 -2.11 6.31 6.99
C VAL A 76 -2.59 5.39 8.09
N LYS A 77 -2.12 5.57 9.31
CA LYS A 77 -2.61 4.79 10.45
C LYS A 77 -4.11 4.95 10.66
N GLU A 78 -4.61 6.16 10.49
CA GLU A 78 -6.04 6.41 10.58
C GLU A 78 -6.80 5.71 9.47
N LEU A 79 -6.27 5.73 8.24
CA LEU A 79 -6.93 5.11 7.11
C LEU A 79 -7.08 3.60 7.28
N ILE A 80 -6.05 2.94 7.82
CA ILE A 80 -6.09 1.49 7.99
C ILE A 80 -6.82 1.07 9.27
N GLY A 81 -7.18 2.03 10.11
CA GLY A 81 -7.87 1.72 11.35
C GLY A 81 -7.03 0.98 12.37
N GLU A 82 -5.72 0.95 12.18
CA GLU A 82 -4.79 0.32 13.12
C GLU A 82 -4.27 1.37 14.08
N VAL A 83 -5.14 2.26 14.46
CA VAL A 83 -4.84 3.21 15.51
C VAL A 83 -4.43 2.40 16.71
N ASP A 84 -3.37 2.80 17.33
CA ASP A 84 -2.90 2.15 18.51
C ASP A 84 -4.04 2.05 19.51
N VAL A 85 -4.37 0.83 19.86
CA VAL A 85 -5.47 0.59 20.79
C VAL A 85 -5.25 1.33 22.09
N GLY A 86 -4.00 1.50 22.47
CA GLY A 86 -3.66 2.27 23.65
C GLY A 86 -4.21 3.68 23.62
N ASP A 87 -4.32 4.26 22.45
CA ASP A 87 -4.84 5.60 22.30
C ASP A 87 -6.33 5.69 22.60
N ILE A 88 -7.01 4.58 22.46
CA ILE A 88 -8.45 4.52 22.61
C ILE A 88 -8.85 4.26 24.05
N GLN A 89 -7.97 3.68 24.76
CA GLN A 89 -8.27 3.23 26.12
C GLN A 89 -8.43 4.31 27.15
N LEU A 90 -8.25 5.45 26.75
CA LEU A 90 -8.21 6.56 27.71
C LEU A 90 -9.50 6.88 28.39
#